data_d3a2d4bb6864485aa9f1c886e937cd04
#
_entry.id   d3a2d4bb6864485aa9f1c886e937cd04
#
_cell.length_a   1.000
_cell.length_b   1.000
_cell.length_c   1.000
_cell.angle_alpha   90.00
_cell.angle_beta   90.00
_cell.angle_gamma   90.00
#
_symmetry.space_group_name_H-M   'P 1'
#
loop_
_entity.id
_entity.type
_entity.pdbx_description
1 polymer ?
#
loop_
_entity_poly.entity_id
_entity_poly.type
_entity_poly.pdbx_seq_one_letter_code
_entity_poly.pdbx_strand_id
1 'polypeptide(L)'
;MIKAFIFSITCILYPALAFPLLELPGTGNARNELKSEILSLADRTKRGLDSTPDERAQMQKLFSKLERLNPTKNPLKSEKVNGRWSLDYTTSDSILGKGGFPRVGPIVQMIDTTSLKAENSEVVSYFGLRIPRKIEAKLTPESGQFTKVQFKKFGIGPISFNAPESFQGALDITYVDDEVRLTRGDLGNIFVLTRMET
;
A
#
# COMPACT_ATOMS: atom_id res chain seq x y z
N MET A 1 -59.24 5.88 -42.20
CA MET A 1 -58.00 5.19 -42.60
C MET A 1 -56.85 6.11 -42.19
N ILE A 2 -56.23 5.87 -41.05
CA ILE A 2 -55.09 6.60 -40.54
C ILE A 2 -53.92 5.64 -40.50
N LYS A 3 -52.88 5.88 -41.31
CA LYS A 3 -51.66 5.05 -41.38
C LYS A 3 -50.72 5.54 -40.23
N ALA A 4 -50.44 4.66 -39.31
CA ALA A 4 -49.40 4.87 -38.29
C ALA A 4 -48.01 4.65 -38.90
N PHE A 5 -47.14 5.66 -38.86
CA PHE A 5 -45.72 5.55 -39.19
C PHE A 5 -44.97 5.08 -37.95
N ILE A 6 -44.40 3.88 -38.01
CA ILE A 6 -43.50 3.35 -36.99
C ILE A 6 -42.08 3.83 -37.33
N PHE A 7 -41.53 4.75 -36.54
CA PHE A 7 -40.10 5.11 -36.59
C PHE A 7 -39.30 4.08 -35.78
N SER A 8 -38.54 3.24 -36.46
CA SER A 8 -37.57 2.35 -35.83
C SER A 8 -36.33 3.14 -35.52
N ILE A 9 -36.07 3.40 -34.22
CA ILE A 9 -34.81 4.00 -33.74
C ILE A 9 -33.80 2.84 -33.59
N THR A 10 -32.92 2.73 -34.57
CA THR A 10 -31.76 1.83 -34.47
C THR A 10 -30.72 2.47 -33.54
N CYS A 11 -30.62 2.00 -32.31
CA CYS A 11 -29.60 2.43 -31.36
C CYS A 11 -28.24 1.84 -31.79
N ILE A 12 -27.40 2.67 -32.42
CA ILE A 12 -26.04 2.28 -32.77
C ILE A 12 -25.23 2.36 -31.47
N LEU A 13 -24.92 1.19 -30.89
CA LEU A 13 -23.95 1.08 -29.78
C LEU A 13 -22.53 1.38 -30.33
N TYR A 14 -22.04 2.58 -30.08
CA TYR A 14 -20.62 2.86 -30.23
C TYR A 14 -19.87 2.16 -29.10
N PRO A 15 -18.81 1.35 -29.39
CA PRO A 15 -17.94 0.87 -28.34
C PRO A 15 -17.26 2.08 -27.69
N ALA A 16 -17.38 2.18 -26.38
CA ALA A 16 -16.67 3.18 -25.60
C ALA A 16 -15.16 2.94 -25.79
N LEU A 17 -14.54 3.74 -26.64
CA LEU A 17 -13.10 3.82 -26.75
C LEU A 17 -12.59 4.33 -25.39
N ALA A 18 -11.98 3.44 -24.63
CA ALA A 18 -11.21 3.82 -23.44
C ALA A 18 -10.01 4.65 -23.90
N PHE A 19 -10.17 5.97 -23.87
CA PHE A 19 -9.03 6.87 -24.05
C PHE A 19 -8.05 6.62 -22.89
N PRO A 20 -6.78 6.31 -23.17
CA PRO A 20 -5.77 6.35 -22.12
C PRO A 20 -5.79 7.75 -21.52
N LEU A 21 -5.86 7.82 -20.19
CA LEU A 21 -5.77 9.09 -19.46
C LEU A 21 -4.45 9.76 -19.89
N LEU A 22 -4.56 10.81 -20.70
CA LEU A 22 -3.42 11.61 -21.13
C LEU A 22 -2.84 12.24 -19.88
N GLU A 23 -1.66 11.78 -19.44
CA GLU A 23 -0.95 12.42 -18.33
C GLU A 23 -0.63 13.86 -18.75
N LEU A 24 -0.98 14.81 -17.90
CA LEU A 24 -0.62 16.20 -18.13
C LEU A 24 0.90 16.31 -18.19
N PRO A 25 1.47 17.01 -19.19
CA PRO A 25 2.93 17.21 -19.30
C PRO A 25 3.49 17.79 -17.99
N GLY A 26 4.51 17.14 -17.43
CA GLY A 26 5.16 17.55 -16.17
C GLY A 26 4.71 16.80 -14.91
N THR A 27 3.58 16.07 -14.90
CA THR A 27 3.15 15.33 -13.70
C THR A 27 4.06 14.14 -13.40
N GLY A 28 4.65 13.51 -14.42
CA GLY A 28 5.63 12.43 -14.25
C GLY A 28 6.89 12.90 -13.51
N ASN A 29 7.46 14.04 -13.91
CA ASN A 29 8.62 14.62 -13.25
C ASN A 29 8.32 15.00 -11.80
N ALA A 30 7.18 15.64 -11.53
CA ALA A 30 6.77 16.02 -10.18
C ALA A 30 6.57 14.78 -9.27
N ARG A 31 6.03 13.66 -9.79
CA ARG A 31 5.95 12.40 -9.04
C ARG A 31 7.34 11.86 -8.70
N ASN A 32 8.26 11.85 -9.66
CA ASN A 32 9.61 11.33 -9.45
C ASN A 32 10.40 12.16 -8.43
N GLU A 33 10.29 13.48 -8.48
CA GLU A 33 10.88 14.38 -7.49
C GLU A 33 10.34 14.08 -6.08
N LEU A 34 9.01 14.01 -5.92
CA LEU A 34 8.37 13.71 -4.64
C LEU A 34 8.75 12.32 -4.11
N LYS A 35 8.81 11.29 -4.97
CA LYS A 35 9.28 9.94 -4.59
C LYS A 35 10.71 9.99 -4.08
N SER A 36 11.60 10.69 -4.79
CA SER A 36 13.01 10.84 -4.39
C SER A 36 13.16 11.53 -3.03
N GLU A 37 12.42 12.63 -2.79
CA GLU A 37 12.43 13.32 -1.50
C GLU A 37 11.90 12.44 -0.36
N ILE A 38 10.80 11.72 -0.59
CA ILE A 38 10.20 10.78 0.38
C ILE A 38 11.19 9.68 0.74
N LEU A 39 11.79 9.02 -0.24
CA LEU A 39 12.72 7.91 -0.01
C LEU A 39 14.02 8.37 0.64
N SER A 40 14.54 9.54 0.27
CA SER A 40 15.70 10.16 0.95
C SER A 40 15.41 10.46 2.42
N LEU A 41 14.21 10.99 2.73
CA LEU A 41 13.81 11.25 4.12
C LEU A 41 13.59 9.94 4.91
N ALA A 42 13.02 8.93 4.27
CA ALA A 42 12.82 7.60 4.84
C ALA A 42 14.15 6.94 5.24
N ASP A 43 15.14 6.98 4.37
CA ASP A 43 16.48 6.45 4.64
C ASP A 43 17.19 7.20 5.78
N ARG A 44 17.24 8.54 5.71
CA ARG A 44 17.86 9.38 6.72
C ARG A 44 17.26 9.18 8.11
N THR A 45 15.96 8.92 8.20
CA THR A 45 15.23 8.69 9.46
C THR A 45 15.19 7.22 9.87
N LYS A 46 15.95 6.34 9.20
CA LYS A 46 15.97 4.90 9.44
C LYS A 46 14.56 4.31 9.49
N ARG A 47 13.84 4.46 8.43
CA ARG A 47 12.45 3.99 8.28
C ARG A 47 11.44 4.71 9.18
N GLY A 48 11.80 5.87 9.74
CA GLY A 48 10.99 6.62 10.69
C GLY A 48 11.35 6.39 12.16
N LEU A 49 12.29 5.48 12.46
CA LEU A 49 12.71 5.16 13.81
C LEU A 49 13.32 6.39 14.55
N ASP A 50 14.16 7.13 13.83
CA ASP A 50 14.89 8.29 14.36
C ASP A 50 14.26 9.63 13.91
N SER A 51 13.00 9.63 13.44
CA SER A 51 12.32 10.84 12.97
C SER A 51 12.10 11.85 14.09
N THR A 52 12.52 13.08 13.87
CA THR A 52 12.11 14.25 14.65
C THR A 52 10.66 14.64 14.35
N PRO A 53 10.00 15.45 15.19
CA PRO A 53 8.66 15.98 14.90
C PRO A 53 8.58 16.74 13.57
N ASP A 54 9.60 17.54 13.24
CA ASP A 54 9.66 18.31 11.99
C ASP A 54 9.80 17.41 10.77
N GLU A 55 10.63 16.36 10.85
CA GLU A 55 10.77 15.38 9.78
C GLU A 55 9.49 14.56 9.56
N ARG A 56 8.76 14.23 10.63
CA ARG A 56 7.43 13.61 10.51
C ARG A 56 6.43 14.54 9.81
N ALA A 57 6.42 15.83 10.17
CA ALA A 57 5.58 16.83 9.52
C ALA A 57 5.97 17.00 8.04
N GLN A 58 7.27 17.04 7.73
CA GLN A 58 7.77 17.07 6.35
C GLN A 58 7.32 15.83 5.57
N MET A 59 7.50 14.63 6.11
CA MET A 59 7.06 13.39 5.49
C MET A 59 5.56 13.42 5.20
N GLN A 60 4.74 13.84 6.16
CA GLN A 60 3.29 13.93 5.99
C GLN A 60 2.90 14.88 4.85
N LYS A 61 3.62 16.00 4.71
CA LYS A 61 3.40 16.98 3.64
C LYS A 61 3.77 16.41 2.26
N LEU A 62 4.91 15.74 2.15
CA LEU A 62 5.35 15.08 0.91
C LEU A 62 4.41 13.95 0.52
N PHE A 63 4.05 13.10 1.47
CA PHE A 63 3.10 12.01 1.32
C PHE A 63 1.77 12.53 0.75
N SER A 64 1.18 13.57 1.36
CA SER A 64 -0.08 14.16 0.91
C SER A 64 0.02 14.84 -0.47
N LYS A 65 1.20 15.33 -0.85
CA LYS A 65 1.42 15.86 -2.21
C LYS A 65 1.43 14.73 -3.24
N LEU A 66 2.11 13.61 -2.95
CA LEU A 66 2.20 12.47 -3.87
C LEU A 66 0.85 11.77 -4.01
N GLU A 67 0.07 11.62 -2.94
CA GLU A 67 -1.31 11.07 -2.99
C GLU A 67 -2.18 11.78 -4.04
N ARG A 68 -2.09 13.12 -4.12
CA ARG A 68 -2.87 13.91 -5.09
C ARG A 68 -2.47 13.65 -6.54
N LEU A 69 -1.30 13.09 -6.77
CA LEU A 69 -0.78 12.73 -8.09
C LEU A 69 -0.92 11.24 -8.40
N ASN A 70 -1.75 10.51 -7.63
CA ASN A 70 -1.94 9.07 -7.80
C ASN A 70 -2.41 8.74 -9.22
N PRO A 71 -1.63 7.96 -10.01
CA PRO A 71 -2.03 7.56 -11.34
C PRO A 71 -3.09 6.45 -11.35
N THR A 72 -3.31 5.78 -10.20
CA THR A 72 -4.17 4.60 -10.09
C THR A 72 -5.40 4.89 -9.23
N LYS A 73 -6.55 5.14 -9.86
CA LYS A 73 -7.80 5.55 -9.17
C LYS A 73 -8.38 4.49 -8.23
N ASN A 74 -8.22 3.21 -8.57
CA ASN A 74 -8.76 2.08 -7.82
C ASN A 74 -7.65 1.05 -7.56
N PRO A 75 -6.73 1.30 -6.63
CA PRO A 75 -5.57 0.45 -6.40
C PRO A 75 -5.89 -1.03 -6.20
N LEU A 76 -6.91 -1.33 -5.40
CA LEU A 76 -7.31 -2.72 -5.09
C LEU A 76 -7.93 -3.48 -6.28
N LYS A 77 -8.24 -2.78 -7.39
CA LYS A 77 -8.68 -3.38 -8.66
C LYS A 77 -7.57 -3.41 -9.71
N SER A 78 -6.37 -2.97 -9.35
CA SER A 78 -5.21 -2.88 -10.23
C SER A 78 -4.18 -3.94 -9.87
N GLU A 79 -3.62 -4.61 -10.88
CA GLU A 79 -2.49 -5.53 -10.69
C GLU A 79 -1.26 -4.84 -10.09
N LYS A 80 -1.18 -3.51 -10.17
CA LYS A 80 -0.08 -2.73 -9.61
C LYS A 80 0.06 -2.86 -8.09
N VAL A 81 -0.99 -3.22 -7.36
CA VAL A 81 -0.90 -3.42 -5.91
C VAL A 81 -0.35 -4.79 -5.54
N ASN A 82 -0.51 -5.78 -6.42
CA ASN A 82 -0.05 -7.14 -6.20
C ASN A 82 1.48 -7.24 -6.20
N GLY A 83 2.01 -8.17 -5.43
CA GLY A 83 3.44 -8.45 -5.37
C GLY A 83 4.08 -8.13 -4.02
N ARG A 84 5.41 -8.06 -4.02
CA ARG A 84 6.24 -7.85 -2.81
C ARG A 84 6.67 -6.41 -2.69
N TRP A 85 6.56 -5.88 -1.48
CA TRP A 85 6.84 -4.49 -1.15
C TRP A 85 7.76 -4.42 0.06
N SER A 86 8.85 -3.66 -0.04
CA SER A 86 9.69 -3.29 1.11
C SER A 86 9.07 -2.10 1.83
N LEU A 87 8.96 -2.16 3.14
CA LEU A 87 8.55 -1.02 3.96
C LEU A 87 9.75 -0.10 4.19
N ASP A 88 9.71 1.09 3.62
CA ASP A 88 10.79 2.08 3.72
C ASP A 88 10.52 3.18 4.74
N TYR A 89 9.23 3.45 5.05
CA TYR A 89 8.88 4.39 6.11
C TYR A 89 7.53 4.06 6.76
N THR A 90 7.45 4.26 8.07
CA THR A 90 6.18 4.27 8.79
C THR A 90 6.24 5.15 10.03
N THR A 91 5.06 5.62 10.48
CA THR A 91 4.87 6.27 11.78
C THR A 91 4.44 5.31 12.87
N SER A 92 4.25 4.01 12.56
CA SER A 92 3.81 2.99 13.52
C SER A 92 4.96 2.54 14.41
N ASP A 93 4.96 2.95 15.67
CA ASP A 93 5.98 2.56 16.65
C ASP A 93 6.04 1.03 16.88
N SER A 94 4.91 0.34 16.79
CA SER A 94 4.85 -1.12 16.91
C SER A 94 5.57 -1.83 15.75
N ILE A 95 5.39 -1.35 14.52
CA ILE A 95 6.05 -1.90 13.33
C ILE A 95 7.54 -1.54 13.34
N LEU A 96 7.89 -0.33 13.77
CA LEU A 96 9.28 0.09 13.97
C LEU A 96 9.97 -0.72 15.08
N GLY A 97 9.20 -1.36 15.95
CA GLY A 97 9.72 -2.16 17.06
C GLY A 97 10.30 -1.34 18.19
N LYS A 98 9.81 -0.12 18.37
CA LYS A 98 10.21 0.71 19.52
C LYS A 98 9.90 -0.02 20.82
N GLY A 99 10.92 -0.16 21.68
CA GLY A 99 10.81 -0.93 22.92
C GLY A 99 10.85 -2.46 22.76
N GLY A 100 11.12 -2.96 21.55
CA GLY A 100 11.22 -4.39 21.24
C GLY A 100 12.58 -4.78 20.66
N PHE A 101 12.65 -5.98 20.06
CA PHE A 101 13.88 -6.46 19.45
C PHE A 101 14.20 -5.73 18.14
N PRO A 102 15.50 -5.46 17.84
CA PRO A 102 15.93 -4.82 16.61
C PRO A 102 15.51 -5.64 15.39
N ARG A 103 15.02 -4.95 14.35
CA ARG A 103 14.76 -5.54 13.03
C ARG A 103 16.06 -5.65 12.24
N VAL A 104 16.22 -6.75 11.54
CA VAL A 104 17.38 -7.02 10.69
C VAL A 104 16.92 -7.20 9.25
N GLY A 105 17.34 -6.28 8.39
CA GLY A 105 16.94 -6.29 6.98
C GLY A 105 15.58 -5.64 6.73
N PRO A 106 14.98 -5.90 5.57
CA PRO A 106 13.72 -5.30 5.16
C PRO A 106 12.54 -5.88 5.96
N ILE A 107 11.50 -5.06 6.13
CA ILE A 107 10.16 -5.51 6.48
C ILE A 107 9.42 -5.63 5.16
N VAL A 108 8.99 -6.83 4.82
CA VAL A 108 8.37 -7.13 3.53
C VAL A 108 6.88 -7.35 3.70
N GLN A 109 6.09 -6.72 2.84
CA GLN A 109 4.67 -6.99 2.69
C GLN A 109 4.40 -7.59 1.32
N MET A 110 3.74 -8.73 1.26
CA MET A 110 3.18 -9.31 0.04
C MET A 110 1.67 -9.07 0.02
N ILE A 111 1.14 -8.63 -1.12
CA ILE A 111 -0.30 -8.49 -1.34
C ILE A 111 -0.69 -9.29 -2.58
N ASP A 112 -1.80 -10.00 -2.47
CA ASP A 112 -2.48 -10.70 -3.56
C ASP A 112 -3.98 -10.39 -3.47
N THR A 113 -4.44 -9.53 -4.36
CA THR A 113 -5.85 -9.13 -4.43
C THR A 113 -6.74 -10.20 -5.07
N THR A 114 -6.16 -11.15 -5.80
CA THR A 114 -6.90 -12.29 -6.40
C THR A 114 -7.32 -13.28 -5.33
N SER A 115 -6.38 -13.65 -4.44
CA SER A 115 -6.67 -14.54 -3.30
C SER A 115 -7.15 -13.79 -2.06
N LEU A 116 -7.20 -12.46 -2.09
CA LEU A 116 -7.53 -11.59 -0.96
C LEU A 116 -6.66 -11.84 0.28
N LYS A 117 -5.37 -11.97 0.07
CA LYS A 117 -4.38 -12.25 1.11
C LYS A 117 -3.32 -11.17 1.18
N ALA A 118 -2.85 -10.94 2.40
CA ALA A 118 -1.63 -10.19 2.65
C ALA A 118 -0.73 -10.97 3.62
N GLU A 119 0.56 -10.77 3.46
CA GLU A 119 1.57 -11.37 4.33
C GLU A 119 2.61 -10.31 4.67
N ASN A 120 2.91 -10.16 5.95
CA ASN A 120 4.04 -9.37 6.40
C ASN A 120 5.14 -10.31 6.92
N SER A 121 6.37 -10.09 6.50
CA SER A 121 7.54 -10.85 6.96
C SER A 121 8.67 -9.92 7.34
N GLU A 122 9.36 -10.27 8.42
CA GLU A 122 10.51 -9.56 8.95
C GLU A 122 11.47 -10.52 9.65
N VAL A 123 12.68 -10.07 9.93
CA VAL A 123 13.62 -10.79 10.78
C VAL A 123 13.96 -9.91 11.99
N VAL A 124 13.85 -10.48 13.18
CA VAL A 124 14.27 -9.81 14.43
C VAL A 124 15.56 -10.43 14.93
N SER A 125 16.41 -9.62 15.57
CA SER A 125 17.59 -10.10 16.27
C SER A 125 17.30 -10.26 17.77
N TYR A 126 17.46 -11.47 18.28
CA TYR A 126 17.30 -11.80 19.67
C TYR A 126 18.61 -12.38 20.19
N PHE A 127 19.33 -11.64 21.01
CA PHE A 127 20.67 -12.01 21.51
C PHE A 127 21.62 -12.56 20.42
N GLY A 128 21.63 -11.88 19.25
CA GLY A 128 22.43 -12.27 18.09
C GLY A 128 21.82 -13.38 17.21
N LEU A 129 20.76 -14.04 17.65
CA LEU A 129 20.02 -15.00 16.83
C LEU A 129 19.04 -14.25 15.89
N ARG A 130 19.00 -14.66 14.62
CA ARG A 130 18.06 -14.14 13.64
C ARG A 130 16.79 -14.99 13.61
N ILE A 131 15.69 -14.43 14.04
CA ILE A 131 14.40 -15.12 14.12
C ILE A 131 13.44 -14.53 13.09
N PRO A 132 13.04 -15.30 12.06
CA PRO A 132 12.03 -14.84 11.11
C PRO A 132 10.66 -14.76 11.78
N ARG A 133 9.92 -13.70 11.46
CA ARG A 133 8.53 -13.49 11.88
C ARG A 133 7.67 -13.30 10.66
N LYS A 134 6.46 -13.84 10.72
CA LYS A 134 5.50 -13.81 9.64
C LYS A 134 4.10 -13.52 10.18
N ILE A 135 3.33 -12.71 9.48
CA ILE A 135 1.93 -12.43 9.80
C ILE A 135 1.12 -12.64 8.52
N GLU A 136 0.15 -13.54 8.59
CA GLU A 136 -0.79 -13.77 7.48
C GLU A 136 -2.12 -13.09 7.79
N ALA A 137 -2.69 -12.46 6.79
CA ALA A 137 -3.96 -11.74 6.91
C ALA A 137 -4.86 -11.99 5.69
N LYS A 138 -6.18 -11.92 5.94
CA LYS A 138 -7.22 -11.87 4.92
C LYS A 138 -7.60 -10.42 4.68
N LEU A 139 -7.75 -10.07 3.41
CA LEU A 139 -8.25 -8.77 2.97
C LEU A 139 -9.76 -8.86 2.71
N THR A 140 -10.48 -7.79 3.04
CA THR A 140 -11.89 -7.63 2.73
C THR A 140 -12.08 -6.22 2.14
N PRO A 141 -11.97 -6.06 0.80
CA PRO A 141 -12.13 -4.77 0.15
C PRO A 141 -13.53 -4.19 0.38
N GLU A 142 -13.60 -2.93 0.79
CA GLU A 142 -14.85 -2.18 0.95
C GLU A 142 -15.00 -1.11 -0.14
N SER A 143 -13.88 -0.72 -0.77
CA SER A 143 -13.87 0.19 -1.90
C SER A 143 -12.75 -0.17 -2.89
N GLY A 144 -12.53 0.68 -3.90
CA GLY A 144 -11.40 0.52 -4.82
C GLY A 144 -10.02 0.76 -4.21
N GLN A 145 -9.95 1.32 -2.99
CA GLN A 145 -8.69 1.65 -2.31
C GLN A 145 -8.65 1.23 -0.84
N PHE A 146 -9.79 1.11 -0.18
CA PHE A 146 -9.89 0.77 1.24
C PHE A 146 -10.24 -0.71 1.44
N THR A 147 -9.51 -1.39 2.33
CA THR A 147 -9.73 -2.79 2.70
C THR A 147 -9.60 -3.00 4.20
N LYS A 148 -10.50 -3.79 4.77
CA LYS A 148 -10.31 -4.35 6.10
C LYS A 148 -9.28 -5.47 6.06
N VAL A 149 -8.51 -5.58 7.14
CA VAL A 149 -7.45 -6.57 7.33
C VAL A 149 -7.77 -7.40 8.55
N GLN A 150 -8.02 -8.69 8.35
CA GLN A 150 -8.19 -9.65 9.43
C GLN A 150 -6.92 -10.48 9.55
N PHE A 151 -6.17 -10.31 10.63
CA PHE A 151 -5.02 -11.16 10.91
C PHE A 151 -5.48 -12.60 11.19
N LYS A 152 -4.79 -13.58 10.61
CA LYS A 152 -5.16 -14.99 10.68
C LYS A 152 -4.12 -15.82 11.41
N LYS A 153 -2.84 -15.53 11.18
CA LYS A 153 -1.76 -16.35 11.69
C LYS A 153 -0.52 -15.53 12.01
N PHE A 154 0.11 -15.85 13.12
CA PHE A 154 1.42 -15.34 13.51
C PHE A 154 2.43 -16.48 13.48
N GLY A 155 3.60 -16.26 12.86
CA GLY A 155 4.74 -17.17 12.85
C GLY A 155 5.94 -16.55 13.52
N ILE A 156 6.66 -17.33 14.31
CA ILE A 156 7.93 -16.97 14.97
C ILE A 156 8.88 -18.16 14.84
N GLY A 157 9.89 -18.05 13.98
CA GLY A 157 10.73 -19.19 13.64
C GLY A 157 9.91 -20.36 13.11
N PRO A 158 10.07 -21.56 13.66
CA PRO A 158 9.31 -22.74 13.26
C PRO A 158 7.90 -22.83 13.86
N ILE A 159 7.53 -21.93 14.78
CA ILE A 159 6.27 -21.99 15.51
C ILE A 159 5.27 -21.05 14.88
N SER A 160 4.02 -21.48 14.75
CA SER A 160 2.92 -20.62 14.32
C SER A 160 1.67 -20.85 15.15
N PHE A 161 0.86 -19.78 15.32
CA PHE A 161 -0.39 -19.80 16.07
C PHE A 161 -1.44 -18.92 15.39
N ASN A 162 -2.71 -19.24 15.61
CA ASN A 162 -3.80 -18.46 15.05
C ASN A 162 -3.92 -17.12 15.76
N ALA A 163 -4.18 -16.07 14.99
CA ALA A 163 -4.48 -14.76 15.54
C ALA A 163 -5.87 -14.76 16.19
N PRO A 164 -6.05 -14.07 17.33
CA PRO A 164 -7.38 -13.82 17.89
C PRO A 164 -8.28 -13.06 16.88
N GLU A 165 -9.57 -13.32 16.85
CA GLU A 165 -10.51 -12.65 15.93
C GLU A 165 -10.56 -11.13 16.12
N SER A 166 -10.25 -10.64 17.31
CA SER A 166 -10.16 -9.22 17.62
C SER A 166 -8.99 -8.51 16.95
N PHE A 167 -8.02 -9.25 16.43
CA PHE A 167 -6.86 -8.67 15.73
C PHE A 167 -7.24 -8.31 14.31
N GLN A 168 -7.61 -7.05 14.16
CA GLN A 168 -8.08 -6.46 12.90
C GLN A 168 -7.37 -5.13 12.68
N GLY A 169 -7.41 -4.67 11.46
CA GLY A 169 -6.93 -3.37 11.03
C GLY A 169 -7.56 -2.97 9.72
N ALA A 170 -7.10 -1.87 9.17
CA ALA A 170 -7.50 -1.43 7.84
C ALA A 170 -6.34 -0.80 7.10
N LEU A 171 -6.42 -0.84 5.79
CA LEU A 171 -5.48 -0.20 4.87
C LEU A 171 -6.26 0.61 3.84
N ASP A 172 -5.87 1.87 3.70
CA ASP A 172 -6.30 2.75 2.63
C ASP A 172 -5.10 2.99 1.70
N ILE A 173 -5.11 2.39 0.51
CA ILE A 173 -4.02 2.51 -0.47
C ILE A 173 -4.26 3.77 -1.28
N THR A 174 -3.62 4.86 -0.88
CA THR A 174 -3.89 6.19 -1.40
C THR A 174 -3.05 6.56 -2.62
N TYR A 175 -1.97 5.82 -2.88
CA TYR A 175 -1.12 5.95 -4.06
C TYR A 175 -0.52 4.59 -4.42
N VAL A 176 -0.49 4.26 -5.71
CA VAL A 176 0.32 3.16 -6.25
C VAL A 176 0.71 3.42 -7.70
N ASP A 177 2.00 3.25 -7.98
CA ASP A 177 2.57 3.13 -9.32
C ASP A 177 3.41 1.85 -9.44
N ASP A 178 4.29 1.76 -10.41
CA ASP A 178 5.11 0.59 -10.64
C ASP A 178 6.25 0.44 -9.62
N GLU A 179 6.59 1.51 -8.88
CA GLU A 179 7.74 1.56 -7.97
C GLU A 179 7.36 1.79 -6.52
N VAL A 180 6.36 2.65 -6.25
CA VAL A 180 6.02 3.13 -4.91
C VAL A 180 4.54 2.91 -4.61
N ARG A 181 4.26 2.54 -3.36
CA ARG A 181 2.92 2.48 -2.80
C ARG A 181 2.86 3.28 -1.50
N LEU A 182 1.85 4.15 -1.39
CA LEU A 182 1.52 4.85 -0.15
C LEU A 182 0.23 4.27 0.43
N THR A 183 0.24 4.07 1.74
CA THR A 183 -0.90 3.49 2.44
C THR A 183 -1.12 4.21 3.77
N ARG A 184 -2.38 4.43 4.13
CA ARG A 184 -2.79 4.89 5.46
C ARG A 184 -3.40 3.74 6.24
N GLY A 185 -3.02 3.59 7.49
CA GLY A 185 -3.62 2.64 8.42
C GLY A 185 -4.76 3.25 9.22
N ASP A 186 -5.53 2.40 9.87
CA ASP A 186 -6.70 2.74 10.69
C ASP A 186 -6.38 3.63 11.91
N LEU A 187 -5.14 3.58 12.43
CA LEU A 187 -4.68 4.40 13.54
C LEU A 187 -4.00 5.71 13.10
N GLY A 188 -4.23 6.14 11.85
CA GLY A 188 -3.59 7.34 11.29
C GLY A 188 -2.11 7.16 10.92
N ASN A 189 -1.58 5.96 11.03
CA ASN A 189 -0.23 5.67 10.59
C ASN A 189 -0.11 5.74 9.07
N ILE A 190 1.05 6.17 8.60
CA ILE A 190 1.39 6.15 7.18
C ILE A 190 2.49 5.14 6.89
N PHE A 191 2.46 4.60 5.68
CA PHE A 191 3.39 3.60 5.19
C PHE A 191 3.86 3.97 3.79
N VAL A 192 5.17 4.07 3.60
CA VAL A 192 5.82 4.19 2.29
C VAL A 192 6.47 2.87 1.99
N LEU A 193 6.13 2.31 0.84
CA LEU A 193 6.67 1.02 0.42
C LEU A 193 7.20 1.12 -1.01
N THR A 194 8.32 0.46 -1.27
CA THR A 194 8.88 0.29 -2.62
C THR A 194 8.70 -1.14 -3.11
N ARG A 195 8.50 -1.27 -4.41
CA ARG A 195 8.37 -2.57 -5.06
C ARG A 195 9.70 -3.32 -4.99
N MET A 196 9.62 -4.60 -4.62
CA MET A 196 10.77 -5.50 -4.70
C MET A 196 10.73 -6.25 -6.02
N GLU A 197 11.88 -6.33 -6.69
CA GLU A 197 12.03 -7.22 -7.85
C GLU A 197 11.87 -8.68 -7.40
N THR A 198 11.28 -9.48 -8.27
CA THR A 198 11.06 -10.93 -8.05
C THR A 198 12.31 -11.71 -8.43
#